data_67893cdcd78b844e361f4903df7099ba
#
_entry.id   67893cdcd78b844e361f4903df7099ba
#
_cell.length_a   1.000
_cell.length_b   1.000
_cell.length_c   1.000
_cell.angle_alpha   90.00
_cell.angle_beta   90.00
_cell.angle_gamma   90.00
#
_symmetry.space_group_name_H-M   'P 1'
#
loop_
_entity.id
_entity.type
_entity.pdbx_description
1 polymer ?
#
loop_
_entity_poly.entity_id
_entity_poly.type
_entity_poly.pdbx_seq_one_letter_code
_entity_poly.pdbx_strand_id
1 'polypeptide(L)'
;TGATLAACYRVLSSSPALLMRPEAPKAGKRILLEKVGFIWKHLNFAQKAACRNLFRYKKRLFMTIAGVAGCMALLLVGFGLNDSIKSMTGNQFEKVWHFAGTAGINSEATRAEKRQSLAEVNTMNGVTEYLQTYRSMLYTDANGEEKTAYVIVPQDTSRMADYVNLSSRDGKNTYVMDDSGVIITEKLAKTLGVSVGDTVTFKTSETGTATEPVKVAGIVENYMYHYIYMTPNVYKQLFNETASLNTIFIKTDGTVDDET
;
A
#
# COMPACT_ATOMS: atom_id res chain seq x y z
N THR A 1 -0.58 -31.16 19.90
CA THR A 1 -1.35 -31.98 20.83
C THR A 1 -2.66 -32.53 20.23
N GLY A 2 -3.47 -31.71 19.48
CA GLY A 2 -4.74 -32.19 18.88
C GLY A 2 -4.57 -33.28 17.83
N ALA A 3 -3.55 -33.19 16.96
CA ALA A 3 -3.29 -34.23 15.96
C ALA A 3 -2.82 -35.55 16.53
N THR A 4 -2.04 -35.51 17.61
CA THR A 4 -1.60 -36.72 18.32
C THR A 4 -2.74 -37.40 19.07
N LEU A 5 -3.59 -36.63 19.73
CA LEU A 5 -4.80 -37.13 20.40
C LEU A 5 -5.76 -37.79 19.39
N ALA A 6 -6.01 -37.16 18.25
CA ALA A 6 -6.86 -37.70 17.19
C ALA A 6 -6.28 -39.02 16.60
N ALA A 7 -4.96 -39.10 16.42
CA ALA A 7 -4.28 -40.30 15.95
C ALA A 7 -4.35 -41.44 16.98
N CYS A 8 -4.08 -41.14 18.25
CA CYS A 8 -4.16 -42.10 19.33
C CYS A 8 -5.58 -42.64 19.54
N TYR A 9 -6.59 -41.77 19.55
CA TYR A 9 -7.99 -42.16 19.67
C TYR A 9 -8.41 -43.09 18.53
N ARG A 10 -7.99 -42.83 17.29
CA ARG A 10 -8.31 -43.69 16.14
C ARG A 10 -7.65 -45.05 16.21
N VAL A 11 -6.45 -45.16 16.79
CA VAL A 11 -5.75 -46.43 16.99
C VAL A 11 -6.37 -47.21 18.16
N LEU A 12 -6.66 -46.54 19.29
CA LEU A 12 -7.25 -47.15 20.47
C LEU A 12 -8.71 -47.60 20.31
N SER A 13 -9.46 -46.97 19.38
CA SER A 13 -10.86 -47.35 19.08
C SER A 13 -10.96 -48.57 18.17
N SER A 14 -9.85 -49.08 17.60
CA SER A 14 -9.84 -50.31 16.82
C SER A 14 -9.64 -51.53 17.73
N SER A 15 -10.30 -52.65 17.39
CA SER A 15 -10.18 -53.89 18.21
C SER A 15 -8.75 -54.42 18.22
N PRO A 16 -8.23 -54.93 19.36
CA PRO A 16 -6.86 -55.43 19.52
C PRO A 16 -6.48 -56.51 18.48
N ALA A 17 -7.43 -57.37 18.10
CA ALA A 17 -7.23 -58.38 17.07
C ALA A 17 -6.96 -57.83 15.67
N LEU A 18 -7.45 -56.62 15.36
CA LEU A 18 -7.24 -55.93 14.07
C LEU A 18 -5.89 -55.22 14.04
N LEU A 19 -5.40 -54.75 15.19
CA LEU A 19 -4.09 -54.12 15.33
C LEU A 19 -2.90 -55.06 15.18
N MET A 20 -3.09 -56.32 15.54
CA MET A 20 -2.08 -57.40 15.43
C MET A 20 -1.99 -58.00 14.03
N ARG A 21 -2.90 -57.68 13.14
CA ARG A 21 -2.88 -58.19 11.75
C ARG A 21 -2.13 -57.23 10.84
N PRO A 22 -1.17 -57.71 10.03
CA PRO A 22 -0.53 -56.85 9.01
C PRO A 22 -1.62 -56.27 8.11
N GLU A 23 -1.57 -54.93 7.90
CA GLU A 23 -2.50 -54.29 6.96
C GLU A 23 -2.35 -54.91 5.57
N ALA A 24 -3.47 -55.41 5.04
CA ALA A 24 -3.50 -55.92 3.66
C ALA A 24 -3.08 -54.85 2.67
N PRO A 25 -2.25 -55.17 1.65
CA PRO A 25 -1.85 -54.21 0.62
C PRO A 25 -3.10 -53.61 -0.04
N LYS A 26 -3.17 -52.32 -0.10
CA LYS A 26 -4.29 -51.59 -0.74
C LYS A 26 -4.44 -52.04 -2.18
N ALA A 27 -5.61 -52.57 -2.56
CA ALA A 27 -5.90 -52.97 -3.93
C ALA A 27 -5.70 -51.77 -4.91
N GLY A 28 -5.01 -52.02 -6.00
CA GLY A 28 -4.76 -51.01 -7.02
C GLY A 28 -6.05 -50.59 -7.72
N LYS A 29 -6.52 -49.36 -7.48
CA LYS A 29 -7.62 -48.77 -8.22
C LYS A 29 -7.09 -48.03 -9.44
N ARG A 30 -7.85 -48.04 -10.57
CA ARG A 30 -7.49 -47.20 -11.72
C ARG A 30 -7.36 -45.74 -11.34
N ILE A 31 -6.29 -45.09 -11.77
CA ILE A 31 -6.01 -43.68 -11.47
C ILE A 31 -6.62 -42.78 -12.55
N LEU A 32 -6.97 -41.55 -12.17
CA LEU A 32 -7.56 -40.57 -13.10
C LEU A 32 -6.68 -40.30 -14.33
N LEU A 33 -5.36 -40.40 -14.17
CA LEU A 33 -4.40 -40.22 -15.28
C LEU A 33 -4.53 -41.29 -16.38
N GLU A 34 -5.01 -42.48 -16.02
CA GLU A 34 -5.29 -43.55 -16.99
C GLU A 34 -6.48 -43.22 -17.91
N LYS A 35 -7.37 -42.33 -17.47
CA LYS A 35 -8.50 -41.87 -18.30
C LYS A 35 -8.07 -40.88 -19.38
N VAL A 36 -6.93 -40.20 -19.20
CA VAL A 36 -6.36 -39.31 -20.22
C VAL A 36 -5.45 -40.08 -21.14
N GLY A 37 -6.06 -40.76 -22.15
CA GLY A 37 -5.35 -41.68 -23.02
C GLY A 37 -4.19 -41.08 -23.80
N PHE A 38 -4.24 -39.78 -24.10
CA PHE A 38 -3.15 -39.09 -24.82
C PHE A 38 -1.86 -39.04 -24.01
N ILE A 39 -1.94 -38.68 -22.73
CA ILE A 39 -0.76 -38.60 -21.81
C ILE A 39 -0.30 -40.03 -21.49
N TRP A 40 -1.25 -40.93 -21.20
CA TRP A 40 -0.94 -42.30 -20.78
C TRP A 40 -0.22 -43.13 -21.86
N LYS A 41 -0.49 -42.91 -23.13
CA LYS A 41 0.18 -43.61 -24.23
C LYS A 41 1.67 -43.23 -24.37
N HIS A 42 2.03 -42.00 -24.07
CA HIS A 42 3.41 -41.51 -24.20
C HIS A 42 4.30 -41.84 -23.01
N LEU A 43 3.77 -42.39 -21.94
CA LEU A 43 4.54 -42.73 -20.72
C LEU A 43 5.19 -44.13 -20.86
N ASN A 44 6.46 -44.24 -20.47
CA ASN A 44 7.16 -45.50 -20.35
C ASN A 44 6.64 -46.35 -19.19
N PHE A 45 6.94 -47.66 -19.18
CA PHE A 45 6.51 -48.60 -18.13
C PHE A 45 6.91 -48.11 -16.70
N ALA A 46 8.15 -47.67 -16.51
CA ALA A 46 8.61 -47.15 -15.24
C ALA A 46 7.81 -45.92 -14.77
N GLN A 47 7.49 -45.00 -15.68
CA GLN A 47 6.69 -43.82 -15.38
C GLN A 47 5.24 -44.19 -15.02
N LYS A 48 4.65 -45.15 -15.73
CA LYS A 48 3.31 -45.68 -15.42
C LYS A 48 3.26 -46.33 -14.04
N ALA A 49 4.29 -47.12 -13.69
CA ALA A 49 4.42 -47.74 -12.38
C ALA A 49 4.61 -46.70 -11.27
N ALA A 50 5.46 -45.68 -11.49
CA ALA A 50 5.66 -44.57 -10.54
C ALA A 50 4.36 -43.78 -10.31
N CYS A 51 3.63 -43.42 -11.38
CA CYS A 51 2.33 -42.73 -11.27
C CYS A 51 1.32 -43.56 -10.47
N ARG A 52 1.20 -44.86 -10.74
CA ARG A 52 0.31 -45.76 -9.97
C ARG A 52 0.69 -45.79 -8.51
N ASN A 53 1.99 -45.83 -8.21
CA ASN A 53 2.49 -45.89 -6.82
C ASN A 53 2.24 -44.56 -6.08
N LEU A 54 2.48 -43.41 -6.73
CA LEU A 54 2.17 -42.08 -6.20
C LEU A 54 0.69 -41.94 -5.82
N PHE A 55 -0.22 -42.31 -6.71
CA PHE A 55 -1.66 -42.24 -6.47
C PHE A 55 -2.20 -43.30 -5.52
N ARG A 56 -1.45 -44.39 -5.27
CA ARG A 56 -1.78 -45.38 -4.24
C ARG A 56 -1.68 -44.78 -2.83
N TYR A 57 -0.67 -43.95 -2.59
CA TYR A 57 -0.39 -43.31 -1.30
C TYR A 57 -0.75 -41.82 -1.31
N LYS A 58 -1.99 -41.50 -1.67
CA LYS A 58 -2.49 -40.12 -1.83
C LYS A 58 -2.16 -39.20 -0.66
N LYS A 59 -2.28 -39.70 0.59
CA LYS A 59 -1.96 -38.87 1.78
C LYS A 59 -0.50 -38.41 1.79
N ARG A 60 0.43 -39.32 1.45
CA ARG A 60 1.86 -38.98 1.40
C ARG A 60 2.14 -38.03 0.25
N LEU A 61 1.51 -38.25 -0.91
CA LEU A 61 1.62 -37.37 -2.08
C LEU A 61 1.15 -35.95 -1.74
N PHE A 62 -0.04 -35.81 -1.18
CA PHE A 62 -0.56 -34.48 -0.78
C PHE A 62 0.28 -33.80 0.28
N MET A 63 0.80 -34.56 1.25
CA MET A 63 1.67 -34.02 2.29
C MET A 63 2.98 -33.47 1.71
N THR A 64 3.59 -34.19 0.74
CA THR A 64 4.81 -33.74 0.06
C THR A 64 4.53 -32.52 -0.81
N ILE A 65 3.45 -32.54 -1.60
CA ILE A 65 3.06 -31.38 -2.44
C ILE A 65 2.76 -30.18 -1.56
N ALA A 66 2.00 -30.33 -0.48
CA ALA A 66 1.69 -29.22 0.42
C ALA A 66 2.94 -28.65 1.10
N GLY A 67 3.90 -29.51 1.50
CA GLY A 67 5.17 -29.07 2.06
C GLY A 67 6.00 -28.26 1.08
N VAL A 68 6.22 -28.79 -0.12
CA VAL A 68 7.02 -28.09 -1.16
C VAL A 68 6.30 -26.82 -1.61
N ALA A 69 4.98 -26.89 -1.87
CA ALA A 69 4.20 -25.73 -2.28
C ALA A 69 4.16 -24.64 -1.19
N GLY A 70 4.07 -25.04 0.09
CA GLY A 70 4.11 -24.12 1.22
C GLY A 70 5.46 -23.38 1.31
N CYS A 71 6.57 -24.11 1.20
CA CYS A 71 7.90 -23.48 1.18
C CYS A 71 8.09 -22.53 0.01
N MET A 72 7.67 -22.93 -1.19
CA MET A 72 7.74 -22.05 -2.39
C MET A 72 6.83 -20.84 -2.26
N ALA A 73 5.64 -20.99 -1.71
CA ALA A 73 4.74 -19.88 -1.46
C ALA A 73 5.34 -18.86 -0.49
N LEU A 74 5.96 -19.30 0.60
CA LEU A 74 6.64 -18.42 1.55
C LEU A 74 7.80 -17.65 0.90
N LEU A 75 8.60 -18.30 0.06
CA LEU A 75 9.68 -17.64 -0.69
C LEU A 75 9.12 -16.59 -1.64
N LEU A 76 8.08 -16.93 -2.41
CA LEU A 76 7.45 -15.99 -3.35
C LEU A 76 6.83 -14.79 -2.61
N VAL A 77 6.19 -15.01 -1.47
CA VAL A 77 5.65 -13.92 -0.65
C VAL A 77 6.78 -13.04 -0.13
N GLY A 78 7.87 -13.62 0.39
CA GLY A 78 9.01 -12.88 0.90
C GLY A 78 9.67 -11.98 -0.16
N PHE A 79 9.99 -12.54 -1.32
CA PHE A 79 10.57 -11.76 -2.42
C PHE A 79 9.59 -10.76 -3.02
N GLY A 80 8.33 -11.15 -3.22
CA GLY A 80 7.29 -10.27 -3.75
C GLY A 80 7.00 -9.08 -2.84
N LEU A 81 7.02 -9.29 -1.52
CA LEU A 81 6.84 -8.18 -0.57
C LEU A 81 8.03 -7.21 -0.62
N ASN A 82 9.25 -7.73 -0.63
CA ASN A 82 10.46 -6.92 -0.74
C ASN A 82 10.47 -6.07 -2.03
N ASP A 83 10.14 -6.70 -3.16
CA ASP A 83 10.07 -6.02 -4.46
C ASP A 83 8.96 -4.96 -4.49
N SER A 84 7.79 -5.27 -3.93
CA SER A 84 6.68 -4.33 -3.81
C SER A 84 7.03 -3.10 -2.96
N ILE A 85 7.72 -3.29 -1.82
CA ILE A 85 8.13 -2.18 -0.95
C ILE A 85 9.16 -1.30 -1.66
N LYS A 86 10.16 -1.88 -2.29
CA LYS A 86 11.18 -1.15 -3.06
C LYS A 86 10.56 -0.37 -4.21
N SER A 87 9.68 -1.00 -4.97
CA SER A 87 8.98 -0.37 -6.08
C SER A 87 8.06 0.77 -5.61
N MET A 88 7.38 0.60 -4.48
CA MET A 88 6.53 1.65 -3.90
C MET A 88 7.36 2.88 -3.50
N THR A 89 8.47 2.67 -2.80
CA THR A 89 9.38 3.74 -2.38
C THR A 89 10.02 4.43 -3.58
N GLY A 90 10.58 3.67 -4.53
CA GLY A 90 11.16 4.22 -5.75
C GLY A 90 10.15 5.08 -6.53
N ASN A 91 8.96 4.55 -6.79
CA ASN A 91 7.93 5.30 -7.50
C ASN A 91 7.48 6.57 -6.74
N GLN A 92 7.43 6.54 -5.40
CA GLN A 92 7.05 7.72 -4.62
C GLN A 92 8.06 8.86 -4.78
N PHE A 93 9.37 8.56 -4.67
CA PHE A 93 10.43 9.56 -4.71
C PHE A 93 10.89 9.92 -6.13
N GLU A 94 10.76 9.02 -7.09
CA GLU A 94 11.17 9.29 -8.47
C GLU A 94 10.05 9.92 -9.32
N LYS A 95 8.78 9.50 -9.09
CA LYS A 95 7.65 9.92 -9.94
C LYS A 95 6.74 10.96 -9.31
N VAL A 96 6.55 10.91 -7.98
CA VAL A 96 5.56 11.74 -7.30
C VAL A 96 6.22 12.91 -6.59
N TRP A 97 7.24 12.66 -5.79
CA TRP A 97 7.91 13.70 -5.01
C TRP A 97 9.23 14.12 -5.66
N HIS A 98 9.32 15.40 -5.95
CA HIS A 98 10.50 16.03 -6.55
C HIS A 98 11.22 16.92 -5.53
N PHE A 99 11.20 16.56 -4.25
CA PHE A 99 11.90 17.23 -3.17
C PHE A 99 12.70 16.22 -2.36
N ALA A 100 13.83 16.65 -1.80
CA ALA A 100 14.73 15.78 -1.07
C ALA A 100 14.30 15.54 0.37
N GLY A 101 13.62 16.51 0.98
CA GLY A 101 13.21 16.40 2.38
C GLY A 101 12.16 17.41 2.79
N THR A 102 11.66 17.25 4.01
CA THR A 102 10.72 18.19 4.61
C THR A 102 11.22 18.62 5.99
N ALA A 103 11.11 19.91 6.27
CA ALA A 103 11.37 20.47 7.60
C ALA A 103 10.09 21.03 8.22
N GLY A 104 9.86 20.76 9.49
CA GLY A 104 8.76 21.33 10.25
C GLY A 104 9.13 22.67 10.87
N ILE A 105 8.24 23.65 10.75
CA ILE A 105 8.34 24.91 11.48
C ILE A 105 7.38 24.84 12.66
N ASN A 106 7.85 25.18 13.86
CA ASN A 106 6.96 25.25 15.00
C ASN A 106 5.80 26.22 14.72
N SER A 107 4.56 25.72 14.78
CA SER A 107 3.36 26.52 14.54
C SER A 107 3.21 27.68 15.52
N GLU A 108 3.71 27.51 16.76
CA GLU A 108 3.67 28.51 17.84
C GLU A 108 4.84 29.50 17.81
N ALA A 109 5.83 29.29 16.91
CA ALA A 109 6.96 30.18 16.79
C ALA A 109 6.53 31.59 16.35
N THR A 110 7.19 32.57 16.90
CA THR A 110 7.01 33.99 16.54
C THR A 110 7.40 34.22 15.06
N ARG A 111 6.94 35.34 14.49
CA ARG A 111 7.33 35.71 13.13
C ARG A 111 8.85 35.87 12.97
N ALA A 112 9.54 36.29 14.03
CA ALA A 112 10.99 36.45 13.99
C ALA A 112 11.69 35.07 13.95
N GLU A 113 11.27 34.13 14.78
CA GLU A 113 11.78 32.76 14.81
C GLU A 113 11.53 32.04 13.48
N LYS A 114 10.32 32.18 12.92
CA LYS A 114 10.01 31.61 11.60
C LYS A 114 10.91 32.16 10.49
N ARG A 115 11.19 33.47 10.51
CA ARG A 115 12.14 34.08 9.56
C ARG A 115 13.56 33.58 9.75
N GLN A 116 14.00 33.41 11.02
CA GLN A 116 15.33 32.88 11.30
C GLN A 116 15.46 31.44 10.80
N SER A 117 14.50 30.55 11.09
CA SER A 117 14.51 29.18 10.59
C SER A 117 14.54 29.11 9.06
N LEU A 118 13.82 30.00 8.37
CA LEU A 118 13.86 30.10 6.92
C LEU A 118 15.22 30.58 6.39
N ALA A 119 15.85 31.54 7.10
CA ALA A 119 17.19 32.01 6.76
C ALA A 119 18.23 30.91 6.96
N GLU A 120 18.10 30.10 8.02
CA GLU A 120 18.97 28.95 8.26
C GLU A 120 18.84 27.91 7.14
N VAL A 121 17.61 27.56 6.72
CA VAL A 121 17.40 26.65 5.58
C VAL A 121 18.06 27.17 4.30
N ASN A 122 17.98 28.48 4.03
CA ASN A 122 18.63 29.08 2.86
C ASN A 122 20.17 29.06 2.91
N THR A 123 20.75 28.94 4.10
CA THR A 123 22.22 28.89 4.27
C THR A 123 22.75 27.47 4.35
N MET A 124 21.90 26.46 4.39
CA MET A 124 22.30 25.06 4.40
C MET A 124 22.97 24.68 3.08
N ASN A 125 24.15 24.06 3.17
CA ASN A 125 24.85 23.58 1.99
C ASN A 125 24.00 22.57 1.21
N GLY A 126 23.96 22.72 -0.10
CA GLY A 126 23.24 21.81 -0.98
C GLY A 126 21.74 22.09 -1.13
N VAL A 127 21.16 23.00 -0.35
CA VAL A 127 19.76 23.44 -0.56
C VAL A 127 19.71 24.41 -1.73
N THR A 128 18.94 24.05 -2.77
CA THR A 128 18.76 24.87 -3.97
C THR A 128 17.49 25.71 -3.92
N GLU A 129 16.40 25.11 -3.45
CA GLU A 129 15.10 25.75 -3.38
C GLU A 129 14.27 25.19 -2.23
N TYR A 130 13.29 25.97 -1.78
CA TYR A 130 12.28 25.47 -0.85
C TYR A 130 10.90 26.06 -1.16
N LEU A 131 9.86 25.33 -0.74
CA LEU A 131 8.47 25.74 -0.78
C LEU A 131 7.85 25.63 0.62
N GLN A 132 7.32 26.74 1.12
CA GLN A 132 6.57 26.72 2.37
C GLN A 132 5.15 26.20 2.13
N THR A 133 4.71 25.32 3.01
CA THR A 133 3.38 24.72 2.97
C THR A 133 2.74 24.70 4.37
N TYR A 134 1.45 24.66 4.41
CA TYR A 134 0.72 24.20 5.59
C TYR A 134 0.41 22.72 5.44
N ARG A 135 0.72 21.94 6.46
CA ARG A 135 0.40 20.52 6.54
C ARG A 135 -0.32 20.22 7.83
N SER A 136 -1.46 19.56 7.72
CA SER A 136 -2.25 19.08 8.87
C SER A 136 -2.93 17.77 8.51
N MET A 137 -3.52 17.12 9.50
CA MET A 137 -4.33 15.93 9.29
C MET A 137 -5.80 16.34 9.23
N LEU A 138 -6.51 15.85 8.23
CA LEU A 138 -7.95 15.96 8.11
C LEU A 138 -8.59 14.59 8.19
N TYR A 139 -9.81 14.57 8.65
CA TYR A 139 -10.67 13.40 8.75
C TYR A 139 -11.77 13.49 7.70
N THR A 140 -12.14 12.37 7.13
CA THR A 140 -13.25 12.26 6.17
C THR A 140 -13.96 10.93 6.39
N ASP A 141 -15.25 10.89 6.12
CA ASP A 141 -16.05 9.68 6.28
C ASP A 141 -16.10 8.86 4.99
N ALA A 142 -15.87 7.57 5.10
CA ALA A 142 -15.99 6.60 4.02
C ALA A 142 -16.93 5.47 4.44
N ASN A 143 -18.19 5.52 4.06
CA ASN A 143 -19.19 4.50 4.37
C ASN A 143 -19.36 4.20 5.88
N GLY A 144 -19.27 5.23 6.72
CA GLY A 144 -19.35 5.10 8.19
C GLY A 144 -18.03 4.73 8.86
N GLU A 145 -16.94 4.64 8.11
CA GLU A 145 -15.59 4.52 8.63
C GLU A 145 -14.82 5.82 8.45
N GLU A 146 -14.25 6.34 9.53
CA GLU A 146 -13.43 7.53 9.48
C GLU A 146 -12.06 7.22 8.87
N LYS A 147 -11.63 8.05 7.93
CA LYS A 147 -10.33 7.95 7.27
C LYS A 147 -9.56 9.26 7.46
N THR A 148 -8.26 9.16 7.56
CA THR A 148 -7.37 10.31 7.72
C THR A 148 -6.57 10.57 6.45
N ALA A 149 -6.34 11.84 6.16
CA ALA A 149 -5.48 12.28 5.07
C ALA A 149 -4.73 13.56 5.44
N TYR A 150 -3.53 13.73 4.92
CA TYR A 150 -2.78 14.97 5.10
C TYR A 150 -3.25 16.02 4.09
N VAL A 151 -3.67 17.18 4.60
CA VAL A 151 -3.88 18.34 3.73
C VAL A 151 -2.57 19.06 3.53
N ILE A 152 -2.30 19.47 2.28
CA ILE A 152 -1.18 20.30 1.88
C ILE A 152 -1.71 21.56 1.23
N VAL A 153 -1.38 22.72 1.82
CA VAL A 153 -1.72 24.04 1.30
C VAL A 153 -0.42 24.81 1.07
N PRO A 154 0.06 24.91 -0.17
CA PRO A 154 1.29 25.64 -0.47
C PRO A 154 1.10 27.14 -0.34
N GLN A 155 2.16 27.86 0.03
CA GLN A 155 2.18 29.33 0.01
C GLN A 155 2.00 29.86 -1.42
N ASP A 156 2.62 29.20 -2.38
CA ASP A 156 2.56 29.51 -3.79
C ASP A 156 2.10 28.25 -4.57
N THR A 157 0.86 28.29 -5.04
CA THR A 157 0.23 27.18 -5.77
C THR A 157 0.89 26.93 -7.13
N SER A 158 1.46 27.97 -7.76
CA SER A 158 2.11 27.83 -9.07
C SER A 158 3.37 26.98 -9.02
N ARG A 159 4.05 26.97 -7.88
CA ARG A 159 5.29 26.20 -7.65
C ARG A 159 5.05 24.77 -7.18
N MET A 160 3.81 24.43 -6.81
CA MET A 160 3.54 23.09 -6.25
C MET A 160 3.86 21.94 -7.20
N ALA A 161 3.63 22.16 -8.50
CA ALA A 161 3.93 21.17 -9.54
C ALA A 161 5.44 20.85 -9.66
N ASP A 162 6.32 21.77 -9.25
CA ASP A 162 7.77 21.55 -9.23
C ASP A 162 8.20 20.59 -8.11
N TYR A 163 7.38 20.46 -7.05
CA TYR A 163 7.66 19.65 -5.87
C TYR A 163 6.87 18.35 -5.81
N VAL A 164 5.67 18.33 -6.37
CA VAL A 164 4.80 17.15 -6.38
C VAL A 164 4.16 17.00 -7.76
N ASN A 165 4.31 15.83 -8.34
CA ASN A 165 3.65 15.51 -9.60
C ASN A 165 2.14 15.32 -9.37
N LEU A 166 1.35 16.24 -9.90
CA LEU A 166 -0.11 16.23 -9.79
C LEU A 166 -0.76 15.59 -11.04
N SER A 167 -0.29 14.42 -11.42
CA SER A 167 -0.81 13.69 -12.59
C SER A 167 -1.55 12.42 -12.19
N SER A 168 -2.47 11.98 -13.05
CA SER A 168 -3.11 10.66 -12.92
C SER A 168 -2.10 9.54 -13.20
N ARG A 169 -2.35 8.33 -12.65
CA ARG A 169 -1.46 7.15 -12.81
C ARG A 169 -1.19 6.78 -14.27
N ASP A 170 -2.12 7.00 -15.17
CA ASP A 170 -1.97 6.72 -16.60
C ASP A 170 -1.26 7.86 -17.37
N GLY A 171 -0.88 8.94 -16.68
CA GLY A 171 -0.20 10.10 -17.23
C GLY A 171 -1.03 10.95 -18.20
N LYS A 172 -2.33 10.63 -18.38
CA LYS A 172 -3.17 11.34 -19.35
C LYS A 172 -3.66 12.70 -18.86
N ASN A 173 -3.84 12.83 -17.54
CA ASN A 173 -4.34 14.05 -16.94
C ASN A 173 -3.30 14.59 -15.98
N THR A 174 -2.94 15.86 -16.16
CA THR A 174 -2.16 16.64 -15.20
C THR A 174 -3.06 17.74 -14.66
N TYR A 175 -3.12 17.84 -13.35
CA TYR A 175 -4.01 18.78 -12.67
C TYR A 175 -3.21 19.98 -12.16
N VAL A 176 -3.82 21.16 -12.26
CA VAL A 176 -3.28 22.40 -11.69
C VAL A 176 -4.10 22.74 -10.47
N MET A 177 -3.45 23.19 -9.41
CA MET A 177 -4.15 23.66 -8.21
C MET A 177 -4.80 25.00 -8.49
N ASP A 178 -6.11 25.02 -8.47
CA ASP A 178 -6.95 26.22 -8.60
C ASP A 178 -8.05 26.23 -7.54
N ASP A 179 -8.87 27.27 -7.55
CA ASP A 179 -9.96 27.42 -6.57
C ASP A 179 -11.23 26.65 -6.95
N SER A 180 -11.20 25.79 -7.98
CA SER A 180 -12.35 25.00 -8.41
C SER A 180 -12.66 23.81 -7.49
N GLY A 181 -11.73 23.42 -6.63
CA GLY A 181 -11.90 22.31 -5.71
C GLY A 181 -10.61 21.80 -5.10
N VAL A 182 -10.62 20.54 -4.71
CA VAL A 182 -9.46 19.85 -4.11
C VAL A 182 -8.94 18.74 -5.02
N ILE A 183 -7.64 18.50 -4.97
CA ILE A 183 -7.00 17.38 -5.62
C ILE A 183 -6.71 16.33 -4.55
N ILE A 184 -7.13 15.08 -4.77
CA ILE A 184 -6.96 13.99 -3.79
C ILE A 184 -6.17 12.83 -4.41
N THR A 185 -5.55 12.03 -3.55
CA THR A 185 -4.81 10.84 -4.00
C THR A 185 -5.76 9.71 -4.41
N GLU A 186 -5.36 8.91 -5.40
CA GLU A 186 -6.22 7.86 -6.00
C GLU A 186 -6.71 6.82 -4.98
N LYS A 187 -5.88 6.44 -4.02
CA LYS A 187 -6.28 5.48 -2.99
C LYS A 187 -7.31 6.08 -2.03
N LEU A 188 -7.20 7.38 -1.71
CA LEU A 188 -8.21 8.10 -0.94
C LEU A 188 -9.53 8.15 -1.73
N ALA A 189 -9.49 8.55 -3.00
CA ALA A 189 -10.66 8.58 -3.88
C ALA A 189 -11.36 7.23 -3.95
N LYS A 190 -10.59 6.15 -4.14
CA LYS A 190 -11.12 4.77 -4.15
C LYS A 190 -11.74 4.37 -2.82
N THR A 191 -11.14 4.75 -1.69
CA THR A 191 -11.66 4.45 -0.35
C THR A 191 -12.97 5.19 -0.07
N LEU A 192 -13.07 6.45 -0.52
CA LEU A 192 -14.27 7.27 -0.40
C LEU A 192 -15.35 6.91 -1.45
N GLY A 193 -14.98 6.18 -2.50
CA GLY A 193 -15.88 5.84 -3.61
C GLY A 193 -16.23 7.03 -4.50
N VAL A 194 -15.33 8.04 -4.61
CA VAL A 194 -15.55 9.27 -5.36
C VAL A 194 -14.71 9.35 -6.62
N SER A 195 -15.20 10.08 -7.60
CA SER A 195 -14.59 10.38 -8.89
C SER A 195 -14.36 11.89 -9.06
N VAL A 196 -13.59 12.26 -10.07
CA VAL A 196 -13.43 13.69 -10.43
C VAL A 196 -14.79 14.28 -10.76
N GLY A 197 -15.11 15.39 -10.11
CA GLY A 197 -16.40 16.07 -10.23
C GLY A 197 -17.36 15.85 -9.06
N ASP A 198 -17.17 14.76 -8.29
CA ASP A 198 -17.93 14.49 -7.07
C ASP A 198 -17.53 15.46 -5.95
N THR A 199 -18.25 15.42 -4.82
CA THR A 199 -17.97 16.25 -3.66
C THR A 199 -17.56 15.42 -2.46
N VAL A 200 -16.70 15.98 -1.62
CA VAL A 200 -16.22 15.40 -0.36
C VAL A 200 -16.32 16.41 0.77
N THR A 201 -16.42 15.93 1.99
CA THR A 201 -16.43 16.75 3.21
C THR A 201 -15.26 16.35 4.10
N PHE A 202 -14.74 17.30 4.87
CA PHE A 202 -13.62 17.08 5.78
C PHE A 202 -13.96 17.57 7.17
N LYS A 203 -13.21 17.07 8.17
CA LYS A 203 -13.24 17.54 9.55
C LYS A 203 -11.81 17.80 10.01
N THR A 204 -11.61 18.72 10.92
CA THR A 204 -10.29 18.98 11.53
C THR A 204 -9.99 18.06 12.73
N SER A 205 -10.99 17.40 13.28
CA SER A 205 -10.87 16.41 14.36
C SER A 205 -11.94 15.33 14.22
N GLU A 206 -11.78 14.20 14.89
CA GLU A 206 -12.73 13.08 14.88
C GLU A 206 -14.15 13.50 15.27
N THR A 207 -14.26 14.37 16.28
CA THR A 207 -15.54 14.88 16.80
C THR A 207 -15.94 16.22 16.19
N GLY A 208 -15.15 16.72 15.24
CA GLY A 208 -15.38 18.01 14.60
C GLY A 208 -16.58 18.02 13.66
N THR A 209 -17.08 19.22 13.40
CA THR A 209 -18.11 19.43 12.38
C THR A 209 -17.51 19.24 10.99
N ALA A 210 -18.23 18.58 10.10
CA ALA A 210 -17.82 18.46 8.71
C ALA A 210 -17.90 19.83 8.01
N THR A 211 -16.97 20.09 7.11
CA THR A 211 -17.00 21.26 6.21
C THR A 211 -18.19 21.18 5.27
N GLU A 212 -18.47 22.29 4.60
CA GLU A 212 -19.29 22.27 3.40
C GLU A 212 -18.68 21.33 2.35
N PRO A 213 -19.51 20.70 1.50
CA PRO A 213 -19.04 19.84 0.44
C PRO A 213 -18.15 20.60 -0.54
N VAL A 214 -16.97 20.07 -0.83
CA VAL A 214 -16.03 20.63 -1.81
C VAL A 214 -15.82 19.66 -2.97
N LYS A 215 -15.72 20.22 -4.18
CA LYS A 215 -15.56 19.44 -5.40
C LYS A 215 -14.19 18.78 -5.48
N VAL A 216 -14.13 17.53 -5.92
CA VAL A 216 -12.90 16.84 -6.32
C VAL A 216 -12.52 17.32 -7.73
N ALA A 217 -11.54 18.21 -7.81
CA ALA A 217 -11.05 18.77 -9.07
C ALA A 217 -10.08 17.81 -9.79
N GLY A 218 -9.37 16.95 -9.05
CA GLY A 218 -8.43 15.99 -9.62
C GLY A 218 -8.15 14.82 -8.72
N ILE A 219 -7.74 13.70 -9.34
CA ILE A 219 -7.29 12.49 -8.65
C ILE A 219 -5.90 12.14 -9.16
N VAL A 220 -4.91 12.14 -8.24
CA VAL A 220 -3.49 12.00 -8.58
C VAL A 220 -2.89 10.70 -8.06
N GLU A 221 -1.86 10.24 -8.77
CA GLU A 221 -1.08 9.09 -8.38
C GLU A 221 -0.36 9.34 -7.05
N ASN A 222 -0.35 8.35 -6.17
CA ASN A 222 0.42 8.39 -4.94
C ASN A 222 0.58 6.96 -4.38
N TYR A 223 1.71 6.69 -3.72
CA TYR A 223 2.04 5.37 -3.20
C TYR A 223 2.05 5.29 -1.68
N MET A 224 2.32 6.42 -1.01
CA MET A 224 2.46 6.49 0.45
C MET A 224 1.48 7.50 1.04
N TYR A 225 0.75 7.10 2.08
CA TYR A 225 -0.25 7.93 2.76
C TYR A 225 -1.40 8.40 1.83
N HIS A 226 -2.23 9.26 2.37
CA HIS A 226 -3.33 9.93 1.67
C HIS A 226 -3.09 11.43 1.75
N TYR A 227 -3.19 12.11 0.62
CA TYR A 227 -3.02 13.56 0.55
C TYR A 227 -4.21 14.23 -0.11
N ILE A 228 -4.46 15.45 0.35
CA ILE A 228 -5.44 16.39 -0.17
C ILE A 228 -4.66 17.67 -0.46
N TYR A 229 -4.66 18.10 -1.70
CA TYR A 229 -4.02 19.35 -2.12
C TYR A 229 -5.10 20.37 -2.37
N MET A 230 -4.97 21.56 -1.81
CA MET A 230 -5.90 22.67 -2.02
C MET A 230 -5.20 24.02 -1.95
N THR A 231 -5.80 25.03 -2.58
CA THR A 231 -5.27 26.38 -2.53
C THR A 231 -5.51 27.03 -1.18
N PRO A 232 -4.77 28.10 -0.79
CA PRO A 232 -5.05 28.86 0.42
C PRO A 232 -6.48 29.43 0.46
N ASN A 233 -7.03 29.79 -0.71
CA ASN A 233 -8.39 30.30 -0.82
C ASN A 233 -9.44 29.23 -0.51
N VAL A 234 -9.31 28.04 -1.10
CA VAL A 234 -10.19 26.88 -0.83
C VAL A 234 -10.10 26.50 0.65
N TYR A 235 -8.91 26.45 1.22
CA TYR A 235 -8.74 26.16 2.65
C TYR A 235 -9.47 27.17 3.52
N LYS A 236 -9.31 28.48 3.24
CA LYS A 236 -9.96 29.54 3.97
C LYS A 236 -11.49 29.49 3.85
N GLN A 237 -12.03 29.15 2.68
CA GLN A 237 -13.47 28.99 2.47
C GLN A 237 -14.04 27.82 3.29
N LEU A 238 -13.32 26.68 3.33
CA LEU A 238 -13.79 25.47 4.01
C LEU A 238 -13.71 25.57 5.54
N PHE A 239 -12.65 26.15 6.06
CA PHE A 239 -12.36 26.15 7.50
C PHE A 239 -12.53 27.52 8.17
N ASN A 240 -12.83 28.56 7.40
CA ASN A 240 -12.90 29.96 7.86
C ASN A 240 -11.62 30.43 8.59
N GLU A 241 -10.50 29.82 8.25
CA GLU A 241 -9.18 30.07 8.84
C GLU A 241 -8.12 30.22 7.75
N THR A 242 -7.06 30.95 8.04
CA THR A 242 -5.90 31.04 7.14
C THR A 242 -4.90 29.92 7.47
N ALA A 243 -4.45 29.18 6.49
CA ALA A 243 -3.44 28.13 6.66
C ALA A 243 -2.14 28.71 7.22
N SER A 244 -1.79 28.34 8.44
CA SER A 244 -0.54 28.78 9.10
C SER A 244 0.61 27.89 8.66
N LEU A 245 1.48 28.39 7.78
CA LEU A 245 2.60 27.65 7.23
C LEU A 245 3.47 27.03 8.33
N ASN A 246 3.63 25.72 8.30
CA ASN A 246 4.31 24.92 9.31
C ASN A 246 5.27 23.87 8.76
N THR A 247 5.37 23.76 7.45
CA THR A 247 6.20 22.75 6.77
C THR A 247 6.91 23.38 5.59
N ILE A 248 8.14 22.94 5.33
CA ILE A 248 8.96 23.37 4.20
C ILE A 248 9.29 22.12 3.38
N PHE A 249 9.06 22.15 2.09
CA PHE A 249 9.60 21.18 1.15
C PHE A 249 10.92 21.69 0.62
N ILE A 250 11.97 20.89 0.66
CA ILE A 250 13.35 21.28 0.36
C ILE A 250 13.84 20.52 -0.86
N LYS A 251 14.40 21.23 -1.84
CA LYS A 251 15.17 20.65 -2.94
C LYS A 251 16.66 20.81 -2.68
N THR A 252 17.42 19.81 -3.06
CA THR A 252 18.88 19.79 -2.96
C THR A 252 19.51 19.53 -4.31
N ASP A 253 20.77 19.87 -4.45
CA ASP A 253 21.58 19.59 -5.65
C ASP A 253 22.16 18.15 -5.66
N GLY A 254 21.78 17.33 -4.68
CA GLY A 254 22.26 15.96 -4.55
C GLY A 254 23.66 15.82 -3.94
N THR A 255 24.25 16.92 -3.46
CA THR A 255 25.58 16.89 -2.81
C THR A 255 25.47 16.66 -1.29
N VAL A 256 24.27 16.62 -0.75
CA VAL A 256 24.03 16.34 0.67
C VAL A 256 24.05 14.82 0.86
N ASP A 257 25.11 14.30 1.48
CA ASP A 257 25.17 12.90 1.90
C ASP A 257 24.08 12.62 2.94
N ASP A 258 23.40 11.49 2.82
CA ASP A 258 22.32 11.00 3.70
C ASP A 258 22.80 10.65 5.15
N GLU A 259 24.02 11.02 5.54
CA GLU A 259 24.66 10.63 6.82
C GLU A 259 24.73 11.75 7.88
N THR A 260 23.87 12.78 7.82
CA THR A 260 23.83 13.78 8.92
C THR A 260 22.47 13.90 9.58
#